data_1c1ddc3a714b9f6b9a4493a922bbef90
#
_entry.id   1c1ddc3a714b9f6b9a4493a922bbef90
#
_cell.length_a   1.000
_cell.length_b   1.000
_cell.length_c   1.000
_cell.angle_alpha   90.00
_cell.angle_beta   90.00
_cell.angle_gamma   90.00
#
_symmetry.space_group_name_H-M   'P 1'
#
loop_
_entity.id
_entity.type
_entity.pdbx_description
1 polymer ?
#
loop_
_entity_poly.entity_id
_entity_poly.type
_entity_poly.pdbx_seq_one_letter_code
_entity_poly.pdbx_strand_id
1 'polypeptide(L)'
;MLDRKRWKIHVAACLVGLVAATGCDRDEPPSAGTEPEATATAGAPPPVESSSAASPIRLGQGWSAEEAEEFYYTPQGSQLIPYAWFLALEVKDRETLFRDNGHLSQLGYITAASPDPARNPDGLPVGFVLDSGTEPLLTSADDIGSPSPLPSTGPAGRTGGSTKWLGITCAACHTGELRHGGETFRIDGGPAMADHETFAAELALSLEATHRDDAKFTRFAQRVLGASNDSAAASKLRADLAAYTDSFKQAVARNAAPHPYGYARLDAFGAILNQVTEVALAIPGNHAVSDAPVSFPFLWGAPALDWVQWNGSVDNPLARNVGEVMGVYGNFTLDPVPPEKQFTSSVNLRNLHRMEEQISQLSAPEWPEQHFGAIDKAKADAGKQLYASTCAGCHHVRDENGSFPMTAPNQFGKQFVKTVMVPVGAIGTDPMMVKRFGRMVDPGVLRPLLSQDLIDKPQVPAATLLGLADRAVIKRALASLQPPATQNEILAMTGFRDPGAQPPNPAAYKARPLDGAWATAPFLHAGSVPNLYQLLLPAKDRVKTFHVGSREFDPVNVGFSTQPSPGSFEFRVEGADGTPIPGNSNRGHEGVGYTQVREGGTNRDFTDTERWALIEYMKTLR
;
A
#
# COMPACT_ATOMS: atom_id res chain seq x y z
N MET A 1 -58.89 -6.41 4.06
CA MET A 1 -59.08 -7.66 4.80
C MET A 1 -57.74 -8.33 4.91
N LEU A 2 -57.13 -8.20 6.09
CA LEU A 2 -56.53 -9.22 6.96
C LEU A 2 -55.34 -10.00 6.32
N ASP A 3 -54.14 -10.10 6.83
CA ASP A 3 -53.78 -10.29 8.23
C ASP A 3 -52.29 -9.94 8.48
N ARG A 4 -52.02 -9.34 9.64
CA ARG A 4 -50.70 -9.05 10.18
C ARG A 4 -50.23 -10.24 11.04
N LYS A 5 -49.11 -10.87 10.76
CA LYS A 5 -48.40 -11.73 11.75
C LYS A 5 -47.09 -11.09 12.21
N ARG A 6 -47.11 -10.67 13.45
CA ARG A 6 -45.96 -10.26 14.26
C ARG A 6 -45.13 -11.50 14.65
N TRP A 7 -43.83 -11.45 14.44
CA TRP A 7 -42.92 -12.36 15.13
C TRP A 7 -42.18 -11.60 16.24
N LYS A 8 -42.31 -12.14 17.45
CA LYS A 8 -41.63 -11.69 18.65
C LYS A 8 -40.28 -12.41 18.74
N ILE A 9 -39.20 -11.64 18.92
CA ILE A 9 -37.90 -12.16 19.25
C ILE A 9 -37.82 -12.23 20.78
N HIS A 10 -37.49 -13.41 21.30
CA HIS A 10 -37.19 -13.62 22.71
C HIS A 10 -35.72 -13.40 22.98
N VAL A 11 -35.42 -12.47 23.88
CA VAL A 11 -34.10 -12.27 24.47
C VAL A 11 -34.08 -13.14 25.73
N ALA A 12 -33.17 -14.10 25.78
CA ALA A 12 -32.89 -14.88 27.01
C ALA A 12 -31.65 -14.29 27.67
N ALA A 13 -31.86 -13.72 28.86
CA ALA A 13 -30.81 -13.32 29.76
C ALA A 13 -30.44 -14.51 30.65
N CYS A 14 -29.17 -14.89 30.73
CA CYS A 14 -28.66 -15.83 31.73
C CYS A 14 -28.04 -15.06 32.88
N LEU A 15 -28.66 -15.18 34.03
CA LEU A 15 -28.18 -14.72 35.32
C LEU A 15 -27.18 -15.73 35.93
N VAL A 16 -26.13 -15.19 36.51
CA VAL A 16 -25.11 -15.87 37.29
C VAL A 16 -25.69 -16.29 38.65
N GLY A 17 -25.57 -17.55 38.99
CA GLY A 17 -25.86 -18.07 40.31
C GLY A 17 -24.59 -18.40 41.08
N LEU A 18 -24.43 -17.74 42.22
CA LEU A 18 -23.41 -17.97 43.22
C LEU A 18 -23.90 -19.09 44.18
N VAL A 19 -23.10 -20.12 44.39
CA VAL A 19 -23.31 -21.04 45.53
C VAL A 19 -22.01 -21.17 46.30
N ALA A 20 -22.08 -20.75 47.56
CA ALA A 20 -21.06 -20.99 48.56
C ALA A 20 -21.34 -22.32 49.30
N ALA A 21 -20.33 -23.09 49.57
CA ALA A 21 -20.38 -24.13 50.62
C ALA A 21 -19.02 -24.25 51.30
N THR A 22 -19.10 -24.20 52.59
CA THR A 22 -18.12 -24.24 53.65
C THR A 22 -17.61 -25.66 53.96
N GLY A 23 -16.36 -25.78 54.44
CA GLY A 23 -15.86 -26.99 55.06
C GLY A 23 -14.39 -26.89 55.45
N CYS A 24 -14.13 -26.77 56.74
CA CYS A 24 -12.82 -26.76 57.41
C CYS A 24 -12.14 -28.13 57.38
N ASP A 25 -10.80 -28.21 57.30
CA ASP A 25 -10.00 -28.67 58.43
C ASP A 25 -8.50 -28.32 58.24
N ARG A 26 -7.86 -28.17 59.39
CA ARG A 26 -6.50 -27.71 59.66
C ARG A 26 -5.50 -28.85 59.50
N ASP A 27 -4.29 -28.47 59.00
CA ASP A 27 -3.04 -28.86 59.68
C ASP A 27 -1.88 -28.04 59.18
N GLU A 28 -1.09 -27.47 60.07
CA GLU A 28 0.11 -26.63 59.87
C GLU A 28 1.37 -27.48 60.24
N PRO A 29 2.61 -26.92 60.12
CA PRO A 29 3.50 -26.88 58.93
C PRO A 29 4.82 -27.66 59.13
N PRO A 30 5.78 -27.58 58.23
CA PRO A 30 7.09 -27.10 58.65
C PRO A 30 7.84 -26.20 57.62
N SER A 31 8.40 -25.17 58.22
CA SER A 31 9.68 -24.45 58.07
C SER A 31 10.31 -24.22 56.69
N ALA A 32 10.48 -22.92 56.44
CA ALA A 32 11.67 -22.19 56.02
C ALA A 32 12.59 -22.81 54.95
N GLY A 33 12.56 -22.20 53.77
CA GLY A 33 13.61 -22.24 52.76
C GLY A 33 13.66 -20.90 52.04
N THR A 34 14.77 -20.23 52.19
CA THR A 34 15.18 -18.92 51.68
C THR A 34 14.82 -18.65 50.22
N GLU A 35 14.15 -17.51 50.00
CA GLU A 35 14.09 -16.85 48.67
C GLU A 35 15.49 -16.40 48.20
N PRO A 36 15.73 -16.39 46.89
CA PRO A 36 16.62 -15.41 46.31
C PRO A 36 15.80 -14.34 45.58
N GLU A 37 15.89 -13.12 46.07
CA GLU A 37 15.58 -11.91 45.33
C GLU A 37 16.28 -11.93 43.97
N ALA A 38 15.51 -11.88 42.90
CA ALA A 38 15.98 -11.51 41.57
C ALA A 38 15.18 -10.31 41.08
N THR A 39 15.56 -9.13 41.51
CA THR A 39 15.25 -7.87 40.84
C THR A 39 15.97 -7.85 39.50
N ALA A 40 15.28 -8.29 38.45
CA ALA A 40 15.70 -8.01 37.10
C ALA A 40 15.19 -6.61 36.71
N THR A 41 16.00 -5.58 36.92
CA THR A 41 15.88 -4.30 36.24
C THR A 41 16.09 -4.57 34.76
N ALA A 42 15.02 -4.44 33.96
CA ALA A 42 15.11 -4.39 32.52
C ALA A 42 15.98 -3.17 32.15
N GLY A 43 17.23 -3.43 31.78
CA GLY A 43 18.11 -2.43 31.24
C GLY A 43 17.55 -1.87 29.95
N ALA A 44 17.54 -0.54 29.80
CA ALA A 44 17.26 0.11 28.55
C ALA A 44 18.17 -0.47 27.45
N PRO A 45 17.66 -0.70 26.23
CA PRO A 45 18.49 -1.15 25.14
C PRO A 45 19.61 -0.11 24.90
N PRO A 46 20.83 -0.58 24.56
CA PRO A 46 21.93 0.33 24.28
C PRO A 46 21.56 1.28 23.14
N PRO A 47 22.03 2.55 23.18
CA PRO A 47 21.81 3.46 22.08
C PRO A 47 22.38 2.83 20.81
N VAL A 48 21.56 2.77 19.76
CA VAL A 48 22.03 2.39 18.43
C VAL A 48 23.06 3.45 18.03
N GLU A 49 24.33 3.06 18.00
CA GLU A 49 25.38 3.91 17.48
C GLU A 49 24.96 4.35 16.07
N SER A 50 24.87 5.65 15.85
CA SER A 50 24.74 6.26 14.54
C SER A 50 26.07 6.02 13.78
N SER A 51 26.26 4.80 13.28
CA SER A 51 27.23 4.60 12.21
C SER A 51 26.75 5.46 11.05
N SER A 52 27.61 6.28 10.48
CA SER A 52 27.36 6.93 9.20
C SER A 52 27.12 5.80 8.19
N ALA A 53 25.85 5.46 8.01
CA ALA A 53 25.47 4.40 7.09
C ALA A 53 25.96 4.82 5.71
N ALA A 54 26.79 4.00 5.08
CA ALA A 54 27.22 4.21 3.72
C ALA A 54 25.99 4.41 2.83
N SER A 55 26.08 5.31 1.85
CA SER A 55 24.98 5.50 0.89
C SER A 55 24.65 4.16 0.22
N PRO A 56 23.37 3.85 0.00
CA PRO A 56 22.97 2.59 -0.61
C PRO A 56 23.53 2.48 -2.04
N ILE A 57 23.92 1.27 -2.42
CA ILE A 57 24.35 0.93 -3.77
C ILE A 57 23.13 0.98 -4.69
N ARG A 58 23.24 1.73 -5.79
CA ARG A 58 22.22 1.81 -6.85
C ARG A 58 22.57 0.85 -7.99
N LEU A 59 21.58 0.13 -8.50
CA LEU A 59 21.78 -0.94 -9.49
C LEU A 59 21.61 -0.50 -10.94
N GLY A 60 21.78 0.79 -11.24
CA GLY A 60 21.77 1.27 -12.63
C GLY A 60 20.43 1.13 -13.34
N GLN A 61 19.33 1.39 -12.67
CA GLN A 61 17.96 1.25 -13.17
C GLN A 61 17.50 2.38 -14.13
N GLY A 62 18.41 3.19 -14.64
CA GLY A 62 18.12 4.28 -15.59
C GLY A 62 17.99 5.65 -14.96
N TRP A 63 17.70 5.74 -13.65
CA TRP A 63 17.66 7.01 -12.94
C TRP A 63 19.02 7.40 -12.35
N SER A 64 19.36 8.67 -12.46
CA SER A 64 20.39 9.30 -11.64
C SER A 64 19.90 9.44 -10.18
N ALA A 65 20.82 9.78 -9.28
CA ALA A 65 20.45 10.07 -7.89
C ALA A 65 19.47 11.26 -7.78
N GLU A 66 19.67 12.28 -8.64
CA GLU A 66 18.82 13.46 -8.67
C GLU A 66 17.40 13.16 -9.17
N GLU A 67 17.25 12.36 -10.23
CA GLU A 67 15.95 11.93 -10.75
C GLU A 67 15.18 11.07 -9.74
N ALA A 68 15.89 10.21 -9.00
CA ALA A 68 15.27 9.43 -7.93
C ALA A 68 14.80 10.33 -6.77
N GLU A 69 15.62 11.29 -6.32
CA GLU A 69 15.23 12.27 -5.29
C GLU A 69 14.03 13.11 -5.76
N GLU A 70 13.99 13.52 -7.03
CA GLU A 70 12.83 14.19 -7.61
C GLU A 70 11.58 13.32 -7.51
N PHE A 71 11.64 12.05 -7.92
CA PHE A 71 10.53 11.12 -7.81
C PHE A 71 10.07 10.91 -6.36
N TYR A 72 11.01 10.78 -5.43
CA TYR A 72 10.69 10.53 -4.02
C TYR A 72 9.90 11.66 -3.38
N TYR A 73 10.22 12.90 -3.74
CA TYR A 73 9.70 14.09 -3.06
C TYR A 73 8.85 15.00 -3.96
N THR A 74 8.34 14.49 -5.09
CA THR A 74 7.36 15.20 -5.91
C THR A 74 5.96 15.06 -5.30
N PRO A 75 5.33 16.15 -4.82
CA PRO A 75 4.00 16.11 -4.21
C PRO A 75 2.93 15.76 -5.25
N GLN A 76 2.03 14.86 -4.91
CA GLN A 76 0.99 14.36 -5.80
C GLN A 76 -0.44 14.77 -5.42
N GLY A 77 -0.59 15.56 -4.34
CA GLY A 77 -1.88 15.97 -3.80
C GLY A 77 -2.36 15.14 -2.60
N SER A 78 -1.49 14.35 -2.01
CA SER A 78 -1.74 13.64 -0.74
C SER A 78 -1.67 14.62 0.44
N GLN A 79 -2.65 14.59 1.34
CA GLN A 79 -2.81 15.52 2.47
C GLN A 79 -3.12 14.74 3.75
N LEU A 80 -2.11 14.05 4.29
CA LEU A 80 -2.29 13.18 5.46
C LEU A 80 -2.53 13.97 6.74
N ILE A 81 -1.64 14.89 7.12
CA ILE A 81 -1.67 15.64 8.38
C ILE A 81 -1.07 17.03 8.16
N PRO A 82 -1.50 18.10 8.87
CA PRO A 82 -0.82 19.39 8.82
C PRO A 82 0.68 19.23 9.06
N TYR A 83 1.50 19.73 8.14
CA TYR A 83 2.94 19.48 8.13
C TYR A 83 3.63 19.86 9.44
N ALA A 84 3.31 21.04 9.98
CA ALA A 84 3.85 21.51 11.25
C ALA A 84 3.48 20.58 12.44
N TRP A 85 2.30 19.93 12.37
CA TRP A 85 1.88 18.99 13.40
C TRP A 85 2.71 17.71 13.35
N PHE A 86 2.94 17.17 12.16
CA PHE A 86 3.79 15.99 11.99
C PHE A 86 5.22 16.23 12.50
N LEU A 87 5.78 17.40 12.21
CA LEU A 87 7.11 17.75 12.68
C LEU A 87 7.20 17.89 14.21
N ALA A 88 6.09 18.23 14.87
CA ALA A 88 6.04 18.51 16.30
C ALA A 88 5.54 17.33 17.15
N LEU A 89 4.87 16.34 16.53
CA LEU A 89 4.22 15.24 17.21
C LEU A 89 5.24 14.32 17.87
N GLU A 90 4.96 13.91 19.11
CA GLU A 90 5.72 12.87 19.83
C GLU A 90 5.05 11.51 19.69
N VAL A 91 5.83 10.43 19.75
CA VAL A 91 5.31 9.05 19.83
C VAL A 91 4.45 8.90 21.09
N LYS A 92 3.40 8.10 21.03
CA LYS A 92 2.36 7.95 22.05
C LYS A 92 2.86 7.80 23.50
N ASP A 93 3.94 7.08 23.71
CA ASP A 93 4.43 6.62 25.02
C ASP A 93 5.79 7.24 25.44
N ARG A 94 6.39 8.10 24.62
CA ARG A 94 7.70 8.72 24.88
C ARG A 94 7.81 10.12 24.23
N GLU A 95 8.88 10.85 24.57
CA GLU A 95 9.10 12.22 24.05
C GLU A 95 9.82 12.25 22.70
N THR A 96 10.25 11.09 22.18
CA THR A 96 10.80 11.00 20.82
C THR A 96 9.79 11.49 19.80
N LEU A 97 10.22 12.30 18.83
CA LEU A 97 9.33 12.77 17.77
C LEU A 97 8.86 11.62 16.90
N PHE A 98 7.61 11.66 16.47
CA PHE A 98 7.03 10.63 15.58
C PHE A 98 7.82 10.52 14.27
N ARG A 99 8.34 11.65 13.76
CA ARG A 99 9.18 11.73 12.57
C ARG A 99 10.62 11.21 12.74
N ASP A 100 10.98 10.76 13.93
CA ASP A 100 12.33 10.26 14.19
C ASP A 100 12.69 9.10 13.25
N ASN A 101 13.89 9.16 12.68
CA ASN A 101 14.34 8.20 11.69
C ASN A 101 14.40 6.76 12.24
N GLY A 102 14.77 6.58 13.52
CA GLY A 102 14.79 5.28 14.17
C GLY A 102 13.37 4.72 14.31
N HIS A 103 12.41 5.58 14.69
CA HIS A 103 10.99 5.18 14.80
C HIS A 103 10.39 4.80 13.43
N LEU A 104 10.55 5.65 12.42
CA LEU A 104 10.01 5.37 11.09
C LEU A 104 10.70 4.19 10.38
N SER A 105 11.99 3.96 10.66
CA SER A 105 12.69 2.76 10.18
C SER A 105 12.13 1.47 10.77
N GLN A 106 11.68 1.47 12.03
CA GLN A 106 11.01 0.32 12.64
C GLN A 106 9.68 -0.02 11.95
N LEU A 107 9.03 0.99 11.35
CA LEU A 107 7.83 0.82 10.52
C LEU A 107 8.15 0.50 9.05
N GLY A 108 9.43 0.23 8.74
CA GLY A 108 9.88 -0.19 7.42
C GLY A 108 10.08 0.93 6.41
N TYR A 109 9.93 2.20 6.79
CA TYR A 109 10.21 3.32 5.89
C TYR A 109 11.70 3.55 5.72
N ILE A 110 12.09 4.03 4.55
CA ILE A 110 13.48 4.26 4.18
C ILE A 110 13.84 5.70 4.58
N THR A 111 14.81 5.85 5.46
CA THR A 111 15.30 7.16 5.87
C THR A 111 16.18 7.80 4.80
N ALA A 112 16.11 9.14 4.66
CA ALA A 112 16.98 9.88 3.76
C ALA A 112 18.42 9.88 4.32
N ALA A 113 19.37 9.34 3.57
CA ALA A 113 20.77 9.29 3.99
C ALA A 113 21.45 10.68 3.91
N SER A 114 21.09 11.47 2.91
CA SER A 114 21.59 12.83 2.67
C SER A 114 20.46 13.65 2.05
N PRO A 115 19.55 14.20 2.86
CA PRO A 115 18.37 14.91 2.34
C PRO A 115 18.79 16.14 1.54
N ASP A 116 18.20 16.33 0.35
CA ASP A 116 18.29 17.56 -0.41
C ASP A 116 17.49 18.66 0.31
N PRO A 117 18.14 19.74 0.80
CA PRO A 117 17.42 20.80 1.52
C PRO A 117 16.35 21.50 0.70
N ALA A 118 16.43 21.44 -0.63
CA ALA A 118 15.43 22.06 -1.51
C ALA A 118 14.15 21.21 -1.63
N ARG A 119 14.29 19.89 -1.61
CA ARG A 119 13.17 18.95 -1.78
C ARG A 119 12.69 18.34 -0.46
N ASN A 120 13.61 18.11 0.47
CA ASN A 120 13.35 17.46 1.77
C ASN A 120 14.08 18.19 2.90
N PRO A 121 13.68 19.44 3.25
CA PRO A 121 14.38 20.28 4.21
C PRO A 121 14.40 19.71 5.64
N ASP A 122 13.45 18.85 5.97
CA ASP A 122 13.28 18.29 7.31
C ASP A 122 13.80 16.84 7.44
N GLY A 123 14.45 16.30 6.41
CA GLY A 123 15.06 14.97 6.43
C GLY A 123 14.06 13.83 6.61
N LEU A 124 12.85 13.95 6.06
CA LEU A 124 11.81 12.94 6.15
C LEU A 124 12.15 11.70 5.31
N PRO A 125 11.56 10.54 5.61
CA PRO A 125 11.77 9.32 4.82
C PRO A 125 11.40 9.48 3.34
N VAL A 126 11.91 8.57 2.51
CA VAL A 126 11.55 8.44 1.10
C VAL A 126 10.02 8.37 0.96
N GLY A 127 9.47 9.22 0.11
CA GLY A 127 8.03 9.28 -0.15
C GLY A 127 7.21 10.10 0.86
N PHE A 128 7.86 10.74 1.84
CA PHE A 128 7.21 11.69 2.74
C PHE A 128 7.52 13.11 2.29
N VAL A 129 6.51 13.88 1.91
CA VAL A 129 6.71 15.15 1.20
C VAL A 129 5.91 16.29 1.81
N LEU A 130 6.47 17.49 1.71
CA LEU A 130 5.72 18.70 1.94
C LEU A 130 4.80 18.98 0.75
N ASP A 131 3.49 18.80 0.93
CA ASP A 131 2.48 19.19 -0.05
C ASP A 131 1.93 20.57 0.31
N SER A 132 2.23 21.57 -0.51
CA SER A 132 1.79 22.94 -0.29
C SER A 132 0.47 23.28 -0.99
N GLY A 133 -0.12 22.31 -1.72
CA GLY A 133 -1.30 22.51 -2.56
C GLY A 133 -1.01 23.55 -3.65
N THR A 134 -0.95 23.14 -4.90
CA THR A 134 -0.70 24.09 -6.02
C THR A 134 -1.98 24.76 -6.51
N GLU A 135 -3.14 24.37 -5.99
CA GLU A 135 -4.42 24.93 -6.38
C GLU A 135 -5.12 25.59 -5.18
N PRO A 136 -5.64 26.81 -5.33
CA PRO A 136 -6.39 27.50 -4.27
C PRO A 136 -7.82 26.95 -4.17
N LEU A 137 -8.00 25.62 -4.07
CA LEU A 137 -9.32 25.00 -4.07
C LEU A 137 -10.00 25.05 -2.70
N LEU A 138 -9.26 25.34 -1.63
CA LEU A 138 -9.79 25.44 -0.27
C LEU A 138 -9.21 26.68 0.42
N THR A 139 -9.82 27.81 0.18
CA THR A 139 -9.39 29.10 0.74
C THR A 139 -9.91 29.36 2.15
N SER A 140 -10.82 28.55 2.66
CA SER A 140 -11.30 28.63 4.05
C SER A 140 -11.70 27.25 4.61
N ALA A 141 -11.58 27.14 5.92
CA ALA A 141 -12.03 26.00 6.71
C ALA A 141 -13.54 25.72 6.58
N ASP A 142 -14.33 26.71 6.21
CA ASP A 142 -15.80 26.64 6.07
C ASP A 142 -16.22 26.01 4.73
N ASP A 143 -15.27 25.77 3.85
CA ASP A 143 -15.52 25.35 2.47
C ASP A 143 -15.63 23.84 2.25
N ILE A 144 -15.42 23.01 3.27
CA ILE A 144 -15.49 21.55 3.16
C ILE A 144 -16.82 21.06 3.73
N GLY A 145 -17.84 21.06 2.89
CA GLY A 145 -19.17 20.51 3.20
C GLY A 145 -19.32 19.00 2.99
N SER A 146 -18.25 18.21 3.13
CA SER A 146 -18.33 16.75 3.02
C SER A 146 -17.50 16.10 4.13
N PRO A 147 -17.89 14.94 4.66
CA PRO A 147 -17.11 14.24 5.66
C PRO A 147 -15.85 13.63 5.02
N SER A 148 -14.91 14.51 4.61
CA SER A 148 -13.52 14.09 4.53
C SER A 148 -13.14 13.58 5.92
N PRO A 149 -12.41 12.46 6.07
CA PRO A 149 -11.95 12.02 7.39
C PRO A 149 -11.02 13.05 8.07
N LEU A 150 -10.71 14.12 7.37
CA LEU A 150 -9.85 15.19 7.85
C LEU A 150 -10.68 16.46 8.08
N PRO A 151 -10.67 17.04 9.29
CA PRO A 151 -11.34 18.30 9.54
C PRO A 151 -10.76 19.39 8.64
N SER A 152 -11.64 20.18 8.07
CA SER A 152 -11.35 21.32 7.19
C SER A 152 -10.62 22.48 7.87
N THR A 153 -10.30 22.35 9.14
CA THR A 153 -9.67 23.39 9.95
C THR A 153 -8.16 23.22 9.93
N GLY A 154 -7.48 23.95 9.07
CA GLY A 154 -6.03 24.16 9.21
C GLY A 154 -5.71 24.76 10.59
N PRO A 155 -4.45 24.62 11.06
CA PRO A 155 -4.03 25.11 12.35
C PRO A 155 -4.37 26.61 12.51
N ALA A 156 -4.93 26.93 13.67
CA ALA A 156 -5.32 28.29 14.03
C ALA A 156 -4.17 29.28 13.84
N GLY A 157 -4.45 30.36 13.14
CA GLY A 157 -3.63 31.56 13.20
C GLY A 157 -3.03 32.09 11.92
N ARG A 158 -3.42 31.59 10.74
CA ARG A 158 -2.99 32.20 9.47
C ARG A 158 -4.18 32.63 8.63
N THR A 159 -4.54 33.87 8.74
CA THR A 159 -5.29 34.59 7.71
C THR A 159 -4.42 34.68 6.46
N GLY A 160 -4.83 33.96 5.39
CA GLY A 160 -4.28 34.17 4.03
C GLY A 160 -3.10 33.30 3.58
N GLY A 161 -2.78 32.15 4.23
CA GLY A 161 -1.74 31.25 3.78
C GLY A 161 -2.29 29.84 3.51
N SER A 162 -1.91 29.20 2.39
CA SER A 162 -2.28 27.82 2.12
C SER A 162 -1.75 26.91 3.24
N THR A 163 -2.59 26.01 3.75
CA THR A 163 -2.17 25.01 4.73
C THR A 163 -1.20 24.05 4.08
N LYS A 164 -0.02 23.87 4.69
CA LYS A 164 0.98 22.90 4.26
C LYS A 164 0.66 21.55 4.88
N TRP A 165 0.69 20.50 4.08
CA TRP A 165 0.37 19.13 4.50
C TRP A 165 1.59 18.22 4.38
N LEU A 166 1.66 17.24 5.25
CA LEU A 166 2.47 16.05 4.96
C LEU A 166 1.69 15.21 3.95
N GLY A 167 2.30 14.94 2.80
CA GLY A 167 1.82 13.99 1.81
C GLY A 167 2.63 12.70 1.81
N ILE A 168 2.02 11.63 1.34
CA ILE A 168 2.67 10.35 1.05
C ILE A 168 2.64 10.14 -0.45
N THR A 169 3.81 9.93 -1.06
CA THR A 169 3.95 9.71 -2.51
C THR A 169 4.07 8.21 -2.84
N CYS A 170 3.99 7.89 -4.14
CA CYS A 170 4.21 6.52 -4.65
C CYS A 170 5.51 5.91 -4.12
N ALA A 171 6.56 6.72 -3.92
CA ALA A 171 7.87 6.25 -3.48
C ALA A 171 7.86 5.63 -2.08
N ALA A 172 6.94 6.00 -1.19
CA ALA A 172 6.85 5.41 0.16
C ALA A 172 6.56 3.90 0.14
N CYS A 173 5.78 3.45 -0.87
CA CYS A 173 5.42 2.04 -1.06
C CYS A 173 6.20 1.38 -2.21
N HIS A 174 6.78 2.18 -3.11
CA HIS A 174 7.45 1.70 -4.32
C HIS A 174 8.92 2.14 -4.40
N THR A 175 9.62 2.04 -3.29
CA THR A 175 11.09 2.10 -3.22
C THR A 175 11.55 1.04 -2.23
N GLY A 176 12.27 0.04 -2.72
CA GLY A 176 12.77 -1.08 -1.92
C GLY A 176 14.21 -0.88 -1.44
N GLU A 177 14.57 -1.61 -0.41
CA GLU A 177 15.95 -1.83 0.00
C GLU A 177 16.19 -3.30 0.30
N LEU A 178 17.35 -3.79 -0.16
CA LEU A 178 17.87 -5.12 0.15
C LEU A 178 19.17 -4.95 0.91
N ARG A 179 19.43 -5.84 1.88
CA ARG A 179 20.71 -5.92 2.59
C ARG A 179 21.35 -7.28 2.37
N HIS A 180 22.63 -7.28 2.07
CA HIS A 180 23.39 -8.52 1.93
C HIS A 180 24.88 -8.25 2.20
N GLY A 181 25.53 -9.12 2.97
CA GLY A 181 26.95 -8.99 3.26
C GLY A 181 27.34 -7.68 3.96
N GLY A 182 26.43 -7.01 4.66
CA GLY A 182 26.64 -5.71 5.30
C GLY A 182 26.45 -4.51 4.37
N GLU A 183 26.15 -4.73 3.10
CA GLU A 183 25.84 -3.70 2.12
C GLU A 183 24.33 -3.49 1.99
N THR A 184 23.92 -2.28 1.60
CA THR A 184 22.52 -1.92 1.33
C THR A 184 22.35 -1.56 -0.14
N PHE A 185 21.34 -2.13 -0.78
CA PHE A 185 21.03 -1.93 -2.20
C PHE A 185 19.69 -1.22 -2.31
N ARG A 186 19.64 -0.11 -3.04
CA ARG A 186 18.41 0.62 -3.33
C ARG A 186 17.77 0.09 -4.61
N ILE A 187 16.47 -0.25 -4.52
CA ILE A 187 15.66 -0.73 -5.65
C ILE A 187 14.60 0.32 -5.95
N ASP A 188 14.86 1.19 -6.89
CA ASP A 188 13.91 2.21 -7.33
C ASP A 188 12.70 1.56 -8.02
N GLY A 189 11.50 1.97 -7.65
CA GLY A 189 10.27 1.35 -8.15
C GLY A 189 9.97 -0.06 -7.59
N GLY A 190 10.83 -0.59 -6.71
CA GLY A 190 10.63 -1.90 -6.07
C GLY A 190 9.69 -1.84 -4.87
N PRO A 191 9.14 -2.99 -4.42
CA PRO A 191 8.26 -3.03 -3.26
C PRO A 191 8.99 -2.58 -1.99
N ALA A 192 8.40 -1.64 -1.26
CA ALA A 192 8.90 -1.23 0.05
C ALA A 192 8.57 -2.27 1.11
N MET A 193 9.40 -2.34 2.16
CA MET A 193 9.13 -3.15 3.35
C MET A 193 8.34 -2.33 4.40
N ALA A 194 7.49 -1.40 3.98
CA ALA A 194 6.72 -0.53 4.86
C ALA A 194 5.50 -1.26 5.47
N ASP A 195 5.27 -1.03 6.76
CA ASP A 195 4.04 -1.40 7.48
C ASP A 195 3.16 -0.16 7.63
N HIS A 196 2.36 0.10 6.60
CA HIS A 196 1.51 1.30 6.56
C HIS A 196 0.32 1.21 7.53
N GLU A 197 -0.20 0.01 7.80
CA GLU A 197 -1.29 -0.19 8.75
C GLU A 197 -0.85 0.20 10.16
N THR A 198 0.30 -0.32 10.62
CA THR A 198 0.87 0.02 11.92
C THR A 198 1.25 1.51 12.00
N PHE A 199 1.81 2.09 10.93
CA PHE A 199 2.09 3.53 10.85
C PHE A 199 0.84 4.37 11.11
N ALA A 200 -0.27 4.09 10.42
CA ALA A 200 -1.52 4.84 10.59
C ALA A 200 -2.11 4.68 12.00
N ALA A 201 -2.07 3.46 12.54
CA ALA A 201 -2.54 3.17 13.89
C ALA A 201 -1.69 3.90 14.96
N GLU A 202 -0.36 3.87 14.85
CA GLU A 202 0.53 4.58 15.78
C GLU A 202 0.42 6.10 15.66
N LEU A 203 0.22 6.63 14.46
CA LEU A 203 -0.06 8.05 14.26
C LEU A 203 -1.35 8.47 14.99
N ALA A 204 -2.43 7.69 14.86
CA ALA A 204 -3.69 7.94 15.56
C ALA A 204 -3.54 7.93 17.08
N LEU A 205 -2.80 6.94 17.62
CA LEU A 205 -2.52 6.84 19.05
C LEU A 205 -1.64 7.98 19.57
N SER A 206 -0.68 8.45 18.77
CA SER A 206 0.20 9.55 19.11
C SER A 206 -0.52 10.91 19.14
N LEU A 207 -1.44 11.11 18.18
CA LEU A 207 -2.34 12.27 18.17
C LEU A 207 -3.26 12.27 19.41
N GLU A 208 -3.85 11.14 19.74
CA GLU A 208 -4.70 11.00 20.94
C GLU A 208 -3.93 11.25 22.22
N ALA A 209 -2.73 10.67 22.37
CA ALA A 209 -1.86 10.89 23.53
C ALA A 209 -1.49 12.38 23.65
N THR A 210 -1.15 13.05 22.55
CA THR A 210 -0.81 14.47 22.54
C THR A 210 -2.01 15.34 22.94
N HIS A 211 -3.22 14.99 22.49
CA HIS A 211 -4.42 15.70 22.86
C HIS A 211 -4.77 15.57 24.36
N ARG A 212 -4.61 14.36 24.93
CA ARG A 212 -5.04 14.03 26.30
C ARG A 212 -4.03 14.35 27.38
N ASP A 213 -2.74 14.33 27.09
CA ASP A 213 -1.66 14.61 28.04
C ASP A 213 -1.25 16.09 27.95
N ASP A 214 -1.41 16.81 29.08
CA ASP A 214 -1.13 18.25 29.13
C ASP A 214 0.35 18.58 28.89
N ALA A 215 1.27 17.75 29.34
CA ALA A 215 2.70 17.97 29.14
C ALA A 215 3.08 17.77 27.66
N LYS A 216 2.58 16.68 27.03
CA LYS A 216 2.75 16.46 25.59
C LYS A 216 2.14 17.58 24.77
N PHE A 217 0.92 17.98 25.09
CA PHE A 217 0.25 19.07 24.39
C PHE A 217 1.03 20.40 24.53
N THR A 218 1.55 20.71 25.71
CA THR A 218 2.33 21.92 25.93
C THR A 218 3.57 21.95 25.04
N ARG A 219 4.32 20.87 24.98
CA ARG A 219 5.49 20.77 24.10
C ARG A 219 5.10 20.83 22.61
N PHE A 220 4.02 20.16 22.22
CA PHE A 220 3.47 20.20 20.87
C PHE A 220 3.05 21.63 20.48
N ALA A 221 2.27 22.32 21.31
CA ALA A 221 1.82 23.67 21.06
C ALA A 221 3.00 24.67 20.97
N GLN A 222 4.02 24.53 21.82
CA GLN A 222 5.22 25.34 21.74
C GLN A 222 5.96 25.18 20.40
N ARG A 223 6.05 23.93 19.88
CA ARG A 223 6.69 23.65 18.58
C ARG A 223 5.85 24.16 17.39
N VAL A 224 4.52 24.00 17.46
CA VAL A 224 3.61 24.37 16.36
C VAL A 224 3.38 25.88 16.28
N LEU A 225 3.15 26.53 17.41
CA LEU A 225 2.77 27.95 17.49
C LEU A 225 3.99 28.89 17.66
N GLY A 226 5.10 28.38 18.22
CA GLY A 226 6.32 29.15 18.43
C GLY A 226 6.04 30.44 19.25
N ALA A 227 6.40 31.59 18.69
CA ALA A 227 6.18 32.90 19.32
C ALA A 227 4.68 33.30 19.43
N SER A 228 3.79 32.63 18.68
CA SER A 228 2.33 32.90 18.71
C SER A 228 1.60 32.03 19.73
N ASN A 229 2.31 31.38 20.66
CA ASN A 229 1.73 30.45 21.64
C ASN A 229 1.14 31.23 22.84
N ASP A 230 0.01 31.85 22.64
CA ASP A 230 -0.83 32.41 23.71
C ASP A 230 -1.95 31.42 24.09
N SER A 231 -2.68 31.72 25.16
CA SER A 231 -3.72 30.83 25.70
C SER A 231 -4.89 30.60 24.72
N ALA A 232 -5.23 31.60 23.91
CA ALA A 232 -6.32 31.51 22.93
C ALA A 232 -5.89 30.64 21.74
N ALA A 233 -4.69 30.84 21.21
CA ALA A 233 -4.12 30.06 20.15
C ALA A 233 -3.90 28.59 20.57
N ALA A 234 -3.39 28.38 21.79
CA ALA A 234 -3.22 27.04 22.35
C ALA A 234 -4.56 26.29 22.53
N SER A 235 -5.59 27.00 23.04
CA SER A 235 -6.93 26.44 23.22
C SER A 235 -7.55 26.04 21.85
N LYS A 236 -7.42 26.90 20.85
CA LYS A 236 -7.89 26.59 19.49
C LYS A 236 -7.11 25.41 18.90
N LEU A 237 -5.79 25.41 19.01
CA LEU A 237 -4.97 24.28 18.52
C LEU A 237 -5.39 22.95 19.17
N ARG A 238 -5.69 22.93 20.47
CA ARG A 238 -6.15 21.72 21.17
C ARG A 238 -7.52 21.25 20.64
N ALA A 239 -8.44 22.17 20.38
CA ALA A 239 -9.75 21.85 19.81
C ALA A 239 -9.61 21.29 18.38
N ASP A 240 -8.78 21.92 17.54
CA ASP A 240 -8.49 21.44 16.19
C ASP A 240 -7.82 20.05 16.20
N LEU A 241 -6.86 19.84 17.11
CA LEU A 241 -6.19 18.56 17.30
C LEU A 241 -7.18 17.46 17.72
N ALA A 242 -8.11 17.75 18.62
CA ALA A 242 -9.14 16.82 19.06
C ALA A 242 -10.04 16.40 17.89
N ALA A 243 -10.59 17.36 17.15
CA ALA A 243 -11.46 17.11 16.00
C ALA A 243 -10.74 16.30 14.91
N TYR A 244 -9.50 16.64 14.60
CA TYR A 244 -8.67 15.89 13.66
C TYR A 244 -8.42 14.46 14.14
N THR A 245 -8.02 14.31 15.42
CA THR A 245 -7.75 13.00 16.02
C THR A 245 -8.97 12.08 15.92
N ASP A 246 -10.16 12.58 16.26
CA ASP A 246 -11.39 11.79 16.21
C ASP A 246 -11.70 11.33 14.78
N SER A 247 -11.58 12.23 13.80
CA SER A 247 -11.78 11.90 12.39
C SER A 247 -10.75 10.89 11.87
N PHE A 248 -9.47 11.07 12.21
CA PHE A 248 -8.40 10.20 11.77
C PHE A 248 -8.52 8.79 12.40
N LYS A 249 -8.86 8.71 13.69
CA LYS A 249 -9.16 7.44 14.36
C LYS A 249 -10.33 6.69 13.70
N GLN A 250 -11.38 7.40 13.28
CA GLN A 250 -12.48 6.79 12.55
C GLN A 250 -12.02 6.25 11.20
N ALA A 251 -11.17 6.97 10.48
CA ALA A 251 -10.60 6.52 9.21
C ALA A 251 -9.73 5.26 9.37
N VAL A 252 -8.87 5.24 10.39
CA VAL A 252 -8.05 4.07 10.74
C VAL A 252 -8.94 2.88 11.12
N ALA A 253 -9.92 3.08 12.01
CA ALA A 253 -10.83 2.00 12.44
C ALA A 253 -11.67 1.43 11.28
N ARG A 254 -12.08 2.28 10.33
CA ARG A 254 -12.84 1.85 9.13
C ARG A 254 -12.05 0.89 8.27
N ASN A 255 -10.75 1.12 8.11
CA ASN A 255 -9.86 0.33 7.29
C ASN A 255 -9.01 -0.67 8.08
N ALA A 256 -9.29 -0.85 9.39
CA ALA A 256 -8.59 -1.84 10.21
C ALA A 256 -8.88 -3.26 9.71
N ALA A 257 -7.81 -4.02 9.53
CA ALA A 257 -7.92 -5.41 9.14
C ALA A 257 -8.37 -6.29 10.31
N PRO A 258 -9.17 -7.34 10.05
CA PRO A 258 -9.44 -8.37 11.06
C PRO A 258 -8.18 -9.11 11.52
N HIS A 259 -7.20 -9.20 10.64
CA HIS A 259 -5.86 -9.74 10.88
C HIS A 259 -4.84 -8.74 10.35
N PRO A 260 -3.86 -8.29 11.15
CA PRO A 260 -2.84 -7.34 10.70
C PRO A 260 -2.15 -7.80 9.43
N TYR A 261 -1.85 -6.86 8.54
CA TYR A 261 -1.19 -7.19 7.27
C TYR A 261 0.31 -7.44 7.43
N GLY A 262 0.95 -6.72 8.35
CA GLY A 262 2.40 -6.67 8.47
C GLY A 262 3.05 -5.88 7.33
N TYR A 263 4.33 -6.13 7.12
CA TYR A 263 5.16 -5.40 6.18
C TYR A 263 4.87 -5.74 4.71
N ALA A 264 5.17 -4.79 3.82
CA ALA A 264 5.14 -4.91 2.35
C ALA A 264 3.75 -5.20 1.74
N ARG A 265 2.68 -4.95 2.48
CA ARG A 265 1.29 -5.27 2.10
C ARG A 265 0.31 -4.22 2.58
N LEU A 266 -0.77 -4.02 1.81
CA LEU A 266 -1.89 -3.17 2.18
C LEU A 266 -3.15 -3.58 1.41
N ASP A 267 -4.34 -3.49 2.01
CA ASP A 267 -5.60 -3.53 1.27
C ASP A 267 -5.89 -2.16 0.64
N ALA A 268 -5.05 -1.78 -0.34
CA ALA A 268 -5.16 -0.49 -1.01
C ALA A 268 -6.50 -0.33 -1.74
N PHE A 269 -7.00 -1.38 -2.41
CA PHE A 269 -8.28 -1.32 -3.10
C PHE A 269 -9.47 -1.24 -2.14
N GLY A 270 -9.44 -1.97 -1.03
CA GLY A 270 -10.46 -1.85 0.01
C GLY A 270 -10.54 -0.45 0.58
N ALA A 271 -9.38 0.16 0.89
CA ALA A 271 -9.28 1.52 1.40
C ALA A 271 -9.80 2.56 0.40
N ILE A 272 -9.38 2.51 -0.88
CA ILE A 272 -9.86 3.40 -1.95
C ILE A 272 -11.38 3.25 -2.14
N LEU A 273 -11.87 2.01 -2.22
CA LEU A 273 -13.29 1.75 -2.43
C LEU A 273 -14.14 2.19 -1.24
N ASN A 274 -13.69 2.02 0.01
CA ASN A 274 -14.38 2.53 1.18
C ASN A 274 -14.36 4.07 1.18
N GLN A 275 -13.23 4.69 0.84
CA GLN A 275 -13.13 6.14 0.75
C GLN A 275 -14.09 6.73 -0.28
N VAL A 276 -14.19 6.14 -1.48
CA VAL A 276 -15.07 6.63 -2.54
C VAL A 276 -16.53 6.29 -2.26
N THR A 277 -16.85 5.01 -1.97
CA THR A 277 -18.24 4.54 -1.99
C THR A 277 -18.98 4.71 -0.66
N GLU A 278 -18.26 4.68 0.48
CA GLU A 278 -18.84 4.90 1.80
C GLU A 278 -18.70 6.36 2.22
N VAL A 279 -17.45 6.86 2.27
CA VAL A 279 -17.14 8.17 2.88
C VAL A 279 -17.56 9.31 1.97
N ALA A 280 -17.06 9.37 0.74
CA ALA A 280 -17.31 10.49 -0.17
C ALA A 280 -18.74 10.52 -0.72
N LEU A 281 -19.45 9.38 -0.75
CA LEU A 281 -20.88 9.32 -1.06
C LEU A 281 -21.78 9.45 0.19
N ALA A 282 -21.21 9.49 1.39
CA ALA A 282 -21.95 9.48 2.66
C ALA A 282 -22.95 8.32 2.79
N ILE A 283 -22.57 7.12 2.32
CA ILE A 283 -23.42 5.92 2.35
C ILE A 283 -22.77 4.83 3.21
N PRO A 284 -23.00 4.79 4.53
CA PRO A 284 -22.38 3.78 5.42
C PRO A 284 -22.66 2.32 5.01
N GLY A 285 -23.77 2.06 4.34
CA GLY A 285 -24.13 0.72 3.84
C GLY A 285 -23.21 0.18 2.74
N ASN A 286 -22.37 1.02 2.15
CA ASN A 286 -21.37 0.63 1.14
C ASN A 286 -20.04 0.18 1.75
N HIS A 287 -19.90 0.24 3.07
CA HIS A 287 -18.68 -0.22 3.77
C HIS A 287 -18.38 -1.70 3.48
N ALA A 288 -17.09 -2.02 3.37
CA ALA A 288 -16.62 -3.39 3.34
C ALA A 288 -15.38 -3.54 4.23
N VAL A 289 -15.27 -4.71 4.86
CA VAL A 289 -14.11 -5.09 5.67
C VAL A 289 -12.85 -5.08 4.80
N SER A 290 -11.78 -4.52 5.33
CA SER A 290 -10.44 -4.53 4.71
C SER A 290 -9.76 -5.87 5.00
N ASP A 291 -9.97 -6.86 4.13
CA ASP A 291 -9.47 -8.22 4.26
C ASP A 291 -8.87 -8.78 2.96
N ALA A 292 -8.47 -7.89 2.06
CA ALA A 292 -7.94 -8.23 0.74
C ALA A 292 -6.55 -7.60 0.49
N PRO A 293 -5.57 -7.75 1.42
CA PRO A 293 -4.27 -7.11 1.26
C PRO A 293 -3.50 -7.67 0.07
N VAL A 294 -2.79 -6.77 -0.60
CA VAL A 294 -1.89 -7.09 -1.71
C VAL A 294 -0.50 -6.55 -1.43
N SER A 295 0.54 -7.20 -1.97
CA SER A 295 1.90 -6.68 -1.94
C SER A 295 2.04 -5.48 -2.87
N PHE A 296 3.01 -4.62 -2.59
CA PHE A 296 3.30 -3.48 -3.46
C PHE A 296 3.92 -3.98 -4.78
N PRO A 297 3.29 -3.72 -5.95
CA PRO A 297 3.86 -4.15 -7.22
C PRO A 297 5.05 -3.28 -7.62
N PHE A 298 5.99 -3.84 -8.36
CA PHE A 298 7.08 -3.05 -8.94
C PHE A 298 6.61 -2.16 -10.09
N LEU A 299 7.26 -0.98 -10.26
CA LEU A 299 6.84 0.07 -11.18
C LEU A 299 7.51 0.01 -12.56
N TRP A 300 8.76 -0.51 -12.66
CA TRP A 300 9.44 -0.56 -13.96
C TRP A 300 8.62 -1.34 -14.98
N GLY A 301 8.60 -0.83 -16.19
CA GLY A 301 7.82 -1.36 -17.29
C GLY A 301 6.30 -1.14 -17.18
N ALA A 302 5.75 -0.67 -16.05
CA ALA A 302 4.30 -0.49 -15.88
C ALA A 302 3.67 0.47 -16.91
N PRO A 303 4.26 1.62 -17.25
CA PRO A 303 3.71 2.51 -18.29
C PRO A 303 3.58 1.88 -19.67
N ALA A 304 4.42 0.87 -19.97
CA ALA A 304 4.41 0.18 -21.26
C ALA A 304 3.36 -0.94 -21.37
N LEU A 305 2.79 -1.42 -20.25
CA LEU A 305 1.81 -2.52 -20.26
C LEU A 305 0.46 -2.08 -20.83
N ASP A 306 -0.27 -2.97 -21.49
CA ASP A 306 -1.65 -2.72 -21.94
C ASP A 306 -2.63 -2.55 -20.78
N TRP A 307 -2.46 -3.31 -19.70
CA TRP A 307 -3.26 -3.23 -18.47
C TRP A 307 -2.36 -3.21 -17.24
N VAL A 308 -2.76 -2.44 -16.21
CA VAL A 308 -2.04 -2.32 -14.94
C VAL A 308 -2.94 -2.65 -13.75
N GLN A 309 -2.42 -2.58 -12.52
CA GLN A 309 -2.94 -3.16 -11.28
C GLN A 309 -2.86 -4.69 -11.28
N TRP A 310 -3.00 -5.33 -10.11
CA TRP A 310 -2.94 -6.79 -9.99
C TRP A 310 -4.03 -7.49 -10.80
N ASN A 311 -5.21 -6.89 -10.87
CA ASN A 311 -6.37 -7.43 -11.60
C ASN A 311 -6.55 -6.83 -13.02
N GLY A 312 -5.59 -6.09 -13.53
CA GLY A 312 -5.68 -5.49 -14.86
C GLY A 312 -6.86 -4.52 -15.04
N SER A 313 -7.25 -3.81 -13.97
CA SER A 313 -8.48 -3.01 -13.96
C SER A 313 -8.38 -1.66 -14.66
N VAL A 314 -7.19 -1.20 -14.99
CA VAL A 314 -6.97 0.12 -15.62
C VAL A 314 -5.84 0.04 -16.64
N ASP A 315 -6.00 0.76 -17.75
CA ASP A 315 -4.99 0.96 -18.79
C ASP A 315 -4.43 2.39 -18.79
N ASN A 316 -5.25 3.35 -18.39
CA ASN A 316 -4.97 4.78 -18.45
C ASN A 316 -4.15 5.24 -17.23
N PRO A 317 -2.91 5.75 -17.43
CA PRO A 317 -2.06 6.17 -16.31
C PRO A 317 -2.66 7.32 -15.50
N LEU A 318 -3.35 8.28 -16.14
CA LEU A 318 -3.97 9.39 -15.41
C LEU A 318 -5.08 8.90 -14.48
N ALA A 319 -5.97 8.00 -14.94
CA ALA A 319 -7.02 7.42 -14.12
C ALA A 319 -6.45 6.57 -12.97
N ARG A 320 -5.41 5.76 -13.25
CA ARG A 320 -4.73 5.00 -12.20
C ARG A 320 -4.17 5.91 -11.11
N ASN A 321 -3.39 6.92 -11.52
CA ASN A 321 -2.67 7.78 -10.57
C ASN A 321 -3.63 8.65 -9.74
N VAL A 322 -4.71 9.15 -10.34
CA VAL A 322 -5.74 9.91 -9.62
C VAL A 322 -6.48 9.02 -8.61
N GLY A 323 -6.89 7.82 -9.02
CA GLY A 323 -7.52 6.85 -8.13
C GLY A 323 -6.62 6.48 -6.93
N GLU A 324 -5.32 6.29 -7.17
CA GLU A 324 -4.35 6.02 -6.10
C GLU A 324 -4.22 7.19 -5.12
N VAL A 325 -4.15 8.44 -5.61
CA VAL A 325 -4.11 9.62 -4.73
C VAL A 325 -5.39 9.75 -3.92
N MET A 326 -6.57 9.51 -4.52
CA MET A 326 -7.84 9.51 -3.79
C MET A 326 -7.86 8.49 -2.64
N GLY A 327 -7.15 7.38 -2.78
CA GLY A 327 -6.99 6.37 -1.74
C GLY A 327 -5.87 6.67 -0.73
N VAL A 328 -4.84 7.42 -1.13
CA VAL A 328 -3.67 7.75 -0.29
C VAL A 328 -3.78 9.21 0.17
N TYR A 329 -4.77 9.46 1.01
CA TYR A 329 -5.02 10.76 1.65
C TYR A 329 -5.24 11.94 0.69
N GLY A 330 -5.64 11.70 -0.56
CA GLY A 330 -6.13 12.77 -1.43
C GLY A 330 -7.45 13.32 -0.91
N ASN A 331 -7.57 14.64 -0.89
CA ASN A 331 -8.83 15.29 -0.56
C ASN A 331 -9.66 15.47 -1.84
N PHE A 332 -10.94 15.07 -1.82
CA PHE A 332 -11.85 15.23 -2.96
C PHE A 332 -13.32 15.26 -2.51
N THR A 333 -14.18 15.85 -3.31
CA THR A 333 -15.60 16.03 -3.02
C THR A 333 -16.47 15.40 -4.11
N LEU A 334 -17.36 14.49 -3.75
CA LEU A 334 -18.38 13.93 -4.65
C LEU A 334 -19.75 14.55 -4.42
N ASP A 335 -20.00 15.12 -3.24
CA ASP A 335 -21.25 15.77 -2.87
C ASP A 335 -21.53 16.99 -3.78
N PRO A 336 -22.75 17.15 -4.30
CA PRO A 336 -23.12 18.30 -5.12
C PRO A 336 -23.37 19.60 -4.36
N VAL A 337 -23.16 19.68 -3.06
CA VAL A 337 -23.49 20.86 -2.23
C VAL A 337 -22.23 21.50 -1.64
N PRO A 338 -21.86 22.72 -2.07
CA PRO A 338 -22.40 23.50 -3.19
C PRO A 338 -21.93 22.95 -4.55
N PRO A 339 -22.75 23.03 -5.61
CA PRO A 339 -22.47 22.41 -6.90
C PRO A 339 -21.14 22.80 -7.54
N GLU A 340 -20.68 24.05 -7.32
CA GLU A 340 -19.41 24.54 -7.84
C GLU A 340 -18.18 23.85 -7.22
N LYS A 341 -18.35 23.18 -6.07
CA LYS A 341 -17.29 22.40 -5.39
C LYS A 341 -17.32 20.92 -5.71
N GLN A 342 -18.37 20.44 -6.39
CA GLN A 342 -18.47 19.04 -6.74
C GLN A 342 -17.30 18.62 -7.64
N PHE A 343 -16.73 17.46 -7.32
CA PHE A 343 -15.55 16.87 -7.99
C PHE A 343 -14.25 17.66 -7.86
N THR A 344 -14.18 18.66 -6.98
CA THR A 344 -12.90 19.28 -6.65
C THR A 344 -11.99 18.29 -5.92
N SER A 345 -10.68 18.46 -6.06
CA SER A 345 -9.68 17.61 -5.41
C SER A 345 -8.35 18.30 -5.18
N SER A 346 -7.54 17.73 -4.30
CA SER A 346 -6.15 18.12 -4.08
C SER A 346 -5.16 17.53 -5.10
N VAL A 347 -5.62 16.72 -6.03
CA VAL A 347 -4.77 15.98 -6.98
C VAL A 347 -3.93 16.91 -7.85
N ASN A 348 -2.61 16.67 -7.92
CA ASN A 348 -1.70 17.43 -8.77
C ASN A 348 -1.42 16.68 -10.08
N LEU A 349 -2.23 16.95 -11.11
CA LEU A 349 -2.17 16.22 -12.39
C LEU A 349 -0.82 16.34 -13.10
N ARG A 350 -0.16 17.52 -13.06
CA ARG A 350 1.12 17.73 -13.73
C ARG A 350 2.25 16.99 -13.04
N ASN A 351 2.26 16.97 -11.73
CA ASN A 351 3.23 16.20 -10.98
C ASN A 351 3.03 14.69 -11.19
N LEU A 352 1.78 14.21 -11.19
CA LEU A 352 1.49 12.81 -11.49
C LEU A 352 1.95 12.43 -12.91
N HIS A 353 1.76 13.31 -13.89
CA HIS A 353 2.27 13.07 -15.24
C HIS A 353 3.80 13.02 -15.28
N ARG A 354 4.49 13.97 -14.61
CA ARG A 354 5.96 13.95 -14.49
C ARG A 354 6.47 12.66 -13.85
N MET A 355 5.85 12.22 -12.75
CA MET A 355 6.20 10.96 -12.10
C MET A 355 6.00 9.76 -13.04
N GLU A 356 4.93 9.75 -13.84
CA GLU A 356 4.69 8.69 -14.84
C GLU A 356 5.77 8.69 -15.94
N GLU A 357 6.20 9.87 -16.42
CA GLU A 357 7.30 9.99 -17.37
C GLU A 357 8.62 9.46 -16.78
N GLN A 358 8.90 9.74 -15.51
CA GLN A 358 10.07 9.20 -14.81
C GLN A 358 9.99 7.66 -14.70
N ILE A 359 8.83 7.11 -14.31
CA ILE A 359 8.63 5.65 -14.25
C ILE A 359 8.83 5.01 -15.64
N SER A 360 8.48 5.70 -16.72
CA SER A 360 8.68 5.18 -18.08
C SER A 360 10.16 4.97 -18.46
N GLN A 361 11.06 5.67 -17.78
CA GLN A 361 12.51 5.56 -17.95
C GLN A 361 13.15 4.55 -16.98
N LEU A 362 12.37 4.06 -16.01
CA LEU A 362 12.87 3.15 -15.00
C LEU A 362 13.00 1.73 -15.56
N SER A 363 14.20 1.18 -15.50
CA SER A 363 14.53 -0.18 -15.90
C SER A 363 14.46 -1.16 -14.74
N ALA A 364 14.30 -2.45 -15.06
CA ALA A 364 14.47 -3.51 -14.09
C ALA A 364 15.90 -3.56 -13.55
N PRO A 365 16.12 -3.84 -12.25
CA PRO A 365 17.46 -4.00 -11.72
C PRO A 365 18.12 -5.27 -12.26
N GLU A 366 19.38 -5.17 -12.66
CA GLU A 366 20.19 -6.33 -13.01
C GLU A 366 20.63 -7.08 -11.76
N TRP A 367 20.76 -8.41 -11.85
CA TRP A 367 21.30 -9.21 -10.76
C TRP A 367 22.76 -8.79 -10.50
N PRO A 368 23.12 -8.34 -9.29
CA PRO A 368 24.46 -7.83 -9.02
C PRO A 368 25.42 -8.97 -8.66
N GLU A 369 25.94 -9.68 -9.66
CA GLU A 369 26.77 -10.88 -9.49
C GLU A 369 27.96 -10.69 -8.53
N GLN A 370 28.53 -9.47 -8.49
CA GLN A 370 29.68 -9.14 -7.61
C GLN A 370 29.31 -9.21 -6.12
N HIS A 371 28.04 -9.03 -5.78
CA HIS A 371 27.54 -8.96 -4.42
C HIS A 371 26.73 -10.20 -4.02
N PHE A 372 25.91 -10.73 -4.92
CA PHE A 372 24.99 -11.84 -4.65
C PHE A 372 25.47 -13.18 -5.19
N GLY A 373 26.65 -13.20 -5.85
CA GLY A 373 27.22 -14.38 -6.49
C GLY A 373 26.85 -14.49 -7.97
N ALA A 374 27.74 -15.13 -8.71
CA ALA A 374 27.61 -15.32 -10.15
C ALA A 374 26.41 -16.22 -10.49
N ILE A 375 25.74 -15.92 -11.60
CA ILE A 375 24.68 -16.76 -12.16
C ILE A 375 25.30 -18.05 -12.72
N ASP A 376 24.77 -19.20 -12.33
CA ASP A 376 25.11 -20.49 -12.94
C ASP A 376 24.53 -20.58 -14.35
N LYS A 377 25.37 -20.28 -15.34
CA LYS A 377 24.95 -20.22 -16.76
C LYS A 377 24.36 -21.53 -17.27
N ALA A 378 24.93 -22.67 -16.85
CA ALA A 378 24.42 -23.96 -17.29
C ALA A 378 23.00 -24.24 -16.76
N LYS A 379 22.75 -23.89 -15.49
CA LYS A 379 21.41 -23.96 -14.93
C LYS A 379 20.47 -22.93 -15.57
N ALA A 380 20.94 -21.70 -15.79
CA ALA A 380 20.14 -20.66 -16.44
C ALA A 380 19.70 -21.06 -17.85
N ASP A 381 20.58 -21.69 -18.65
CA ASP A 381 20.24 -22.19 -19.98
C ASP A 381 19.20 -23.32 -19.92
N ALA A 382 19.34 -24.26 -18.98
CA ALA A 382 18.33 -25.30 -18.76
C ALA A 382 17.00 -24.68 -18.27
N GLY A 383 17.07 -23.70 -17.37
CA GLY A 383 15.92 -22.95 -16.86
C GLY A 383 15.19 -22.16 -17.95
N LYS A 384 15.92 -21.58 -18.91
CA LYS A 384 15.35 -20.89 -20.07
C LYS A 384 14.45 -21.81 -20.90
N GLN A 385 14.87 -23.04 -21.15
CA GLN A 385 14.08 -24.01 -21.90
C GLN A 385 12.82 -24.41 -21.14
N LEU A 386 12.95 -24.64 -19.83
CA LEU A 386 11.82 -24.97 -18.98
C LEU A 386 10.85 -23.79 -18.86
N TYR A 387 11.33 -22.56 -18.68
CA TYR A 387 10.53 -21.35 -18.64
C TYR A 387 9.74 -21.13 -19.93
N ALA A 388 10.37 -21.35 -21.09
CA ALA A 388 9.73 -21.21 -22.40
C ALA A 388 8.53 -22.15 -22.56
N SER A 389 8.60 -23.35 -21.98
CA SER A 389 7.53 -24.37 -22.08
C SER A 389 6.46 -24.26 -20.99
N THR A 390 6.76 -23.58 -19.87
CA THR A 390 5.86 -23.57 -18.71
C THR A 390 5.36 -22.17 -18.32
N CYS A 391 6.21 -21.15 -18.36
CA CYS A 391 5.94 -19.83 -17.81
C CYS A 391 5.68 -18.75 -18.89
N ALA A 392 6.38 -18.82 -20.03
CA ALA A 392 6.38 -17.78 -21.07
C ALA A 392 5.01 -17.55 -21.71
N GLY A 393 4.09 -18.52 -21.64
CA GLY A 393 2.72 -18.38 -22.13
C GLY A 393 1.91 -17.30 -21.40
N CYS A 394 2.25 -17.04 -20.13
CA CYS A 394 1.64 -16.00 -19.30
C CYS A 394 2.62 -14.86 -19.02
N HIS A 395 3.87 -15.18 -18.68
CA HIS A 395 4.93 -14.23 -18.39
C HIS A 395 5.82 -14.08 -19.62
N HIS A 396 5.36 -13.24 -20.57
CA HIS A 396 6.08 -13.02 -21.82
C HIS A 396 7.55 -12.63 -21.58
N VAL A 397 8.42 -13.11 -22.45
CA VAL A 397 9.83 -12.74 -22.52
C VAL A 397 10.10 -11.95 -23.81
N ARG A 398 11.21 -11.24 -23.84
CA ARG A 398 11.67 -10.55 -25.04
C ARG A 398 12.08 -11.57 -26.11
N ASP A 399 11.78 -11.22 -27.36
CA ASP A 399 12.27 -11.95 -28.54
C ASP A 399 13.76 -11.68 -28.79
N GLU A 400 14.30 -12.23 -29.88
CA GLU A 400 15.69 -12.04 -30.29
C GLU A 400 16.06 -10.58 -30.60
N ASN A 401 15.05 -9.73 -30.87
CA ASN A 401 15.22 -8.29 -31.10
C ASN A 401 15.06 -7.46 -29.82
N GLY A 402 14.87 -8.10 -28.67
CA GLY A 402 14.65 -7.47 -27.37
C GLY A 402 13.24 -6.90 -27.17
N SER A 403 12.25 -7.31 -27.98
CA SER A 403 10.88 -6.82 -27.93
C SER A 403 9.93 -7.82 -27.27
N PHE A 404 9.00 -7.32 -26.45
CA PHE A 404 7.88 -8.10 -25.96
C PHE A 404 6.78 -8.25 -27.02
N PRO A 405 5.88 -9.24 -26.91
CA PRO A 405 4.64 -9.25 -27.67
C PRO A 405 3.83 -7.97 -27.45
N MET A 406 3.48 -7.29 -28.54
CA MET A 406 2.80 -5.99 -28.49
C MET A 406 1.34 -6.12 -28.92
N THR A 407 0.49 -5.19 -28.46
CA THR A 407 -0.88 -5.03 -28.97
C THR A 407 -0.85 -4.56 -30.43
N ALA A 408 -1.99 -4.64 -31.13
CA ALA A 408 -2.17 -3.88 -32.35
C ALA A 408 -2.06 -2.37 -32.05
N PRO A 409 -1.63 -1.54 -33.03
CA PRO A 409 -1.66 -0.09 -32.88
C PRO A 409 -3.09 0.40 -32.59
N ASN A 410 -3.24 1.29 -31.60
CA ASN A 410 -4.50 1.93 -31.29
C ASN A 410 -4.77 3.15 -32.22
N GLN A 411 -5.86 3.90 -32.00
CA GLN A 411 -6.21 5.07 -32.81
C GLN A 411 -5.13 6.17 -32.84
N PHE A 412 -4.21 6.19 -31.88
CA PHE A 412 -3.07 7.11 -31.81
C PHE A 412 -1.77 6.50 -32.38
N GLY A 413 -1.85 5.32 -32.98
CA GLY A 413 -0.68 4.58 -33.49
C GLY A 413 0.23 4.00 -32.38
N LYS A 414 -0.21 3.98 -31.13
CA LYS A 414 0.57 3.44 -29.99
C LYS A 414 0.31 1.94 -29.81
N GLN A 415 1.35 1.23 -29.42
CA GLN A 415 1.32 -0.19 -29.09
C GLN A 415 1.81 -0.37 -27.65
N PHE A 416 1.29 -1.37 -26.97
CA PHE A 416 1.60 -1.67 -25.58
C PHE A 416 2.02 -3.12 -25.42
N VAL A 417 2.84 -3.39 -24.42
CA VAL A 417 3.25 -4.75 -24.06
C VAL A 417 2.03 -5.53 -23.60
N LYS A 418 1.76 -6.65 -24.25
CA LYS A 418 0.64 -7.53 -23.88
C LYS A 418 0.85 -8.14 -22.51
N THR A 419 -0.18 -8.06 -21.69
CA THR A 419 -0.30 -8.85 -20.47
C THR A 419 -1.31 -9.98 -20.66
N VAL A 420 -1.23 -11.00 -19.82
CA VAL A 420 -2.18 -12.12 -19.85
C VAL A 420 -3.07 -12.06 -18.63
N MET A 421 -4.38 -12.00 -18.86
CA MET A 421 -5.37 -12.01 -17.79
C MET A 421 -5.77 -13.45 -17.48
N VAL A 422 -5.34 -13.96 -16.32
CA VAL A 422 -5.62 -15.33 -15.89
C VAL A 422 -6.82 -15.33 -14.94
N PRO A 423 -7.95 -16.01 -15.30
CA PRO A 423 -9.11 -16.10 -14.43
C PRO A 423 -8.75 -16.62 -13.03
N VAL A 424 -9.32 -16.01 -11.98
CA VAL A 424 -9.04 -16.38 -10.58
C VAL A 424 -9.28 -17.87 -10.33
N GLY A 425 -10.33 -18.45 -10.92
CA GLY A 425 -10.60 -19.89 -10.81
C GLY A 425 -9.58 -20.79 -11.51
N ALA A 426 -8.81 -20.27 -12.47
CA ALA A 426 -7.74 -21.01 -13.16
C ALA A 426 -6.40 -20.88 -12.43
N ILE A 427 -6.05 -19.67 -11.96
CA ILE A 427 -4.79 -19.45 -11.23
C ILE A 427 -4.85 -19.98 -9.80
N GLY A 428 -6.02 -19.97 -9.16
CA GLY A 428 -6.27 -20.49 -7.82
C GLY A 428 -5.64 -19.70 -6.66
N THR A 429 -5.04 -18.52 -6.91
CA THR A 429 -4.47 -17.66 -5.88
C THR A 429 -5.56 -16.95 -5.08
N ASP A 430 -5.22 -16.19 -4.05
CA ASP A 430 -6.18 -15.56 -3.17
C ASP A 430 -7.24 -14.74 -3.96
N PRO A 431 -8.54 -14.98 -3.75
CA PRO A 431 -9.59 -14.32 -4.53
C PRO A 431 -10.07 -13.00 -3.93
N MET A 432 -9.61 -12.61 -2.74
CA MET A 432 -10.27 -11.55 -1.95
C MET A 432 -10.23 -10.20 -2.62
N MET A 433 -9.09 -9.80 -3.21
CA MET A 433 -8.98 -8.53 -3.93
C MET A 433 -10.04 -8.39 -5.04
N VAL A 434 -10.16 -9.41 -5.89
CA VAL A 434 -11.14 -9.42 -7.00
C VAL A 434 -12.58 -9.41 -6.47
N LYS A 435 -12.86 -10.17 -5.41
CA LYS A 435 -14.18 -10.19 -4.77
C LYS A 435 -14.56 -8.82 -4.21
N ARG A 436 -13.62 -8.15 -3.50
CA ARG A 436 -13.87 -6.82 -2.93
C ARG A 436 -14.01 -5.76 -4.01
N PHE A 437 -13.24 -5.84 -5.08
CA PHE A 437 -13.32 -4.92 -6.22
C PHE A 437 -14.66 -5.02 -6.96
N GLY A 438 -15.21 -6.22 -7.09
CA GLY A 438 -16.49 -6.49 -7.74
C GLY A 438 -17.72 -6.39 -6.83
N ARG A 439 -17.57 -6.00 -5.55
CA ARG A 439 -18.72 -5.91 -4.63
C ARG A 439 -19.80 -4.94 -5.10
N MET A 440 -21.06 -5.22 -4.78
CA MET A 440 -22.20 -4.38 -5.16
C MET A 440 -22.42 -3.28 -4.13
N VAL A 441 -22.64 -2.04 -4.58
CA VAL A 441 -22.81 -0.83 -3.75
C VAL A 441 -23.88 0.08 -4.31
N ASP A 442 -24.50 0.91 -3.45
CA ASP A 442 -25.44 1.95 -3.88
C ASP A 442 -24.66 3.10 -4.55
N PRO A 443 -25.03 3.52 -5.76
CA PRO A 443 -24.34 4.58 -6.48
C PRO A 443 -24.56 6.00 -5.94
N GLY A 444 -25.52 6.24 -5.07
CA GLY A 444 -25.81 7.54 -4.49
C GLY A 444 -25.90 8.66 -5.53
N VAL A 445 -25.20 9.76 -5.27
CA VAL A 445 -25.16 10.97 -6.13
C VAL A 445 -24.46 10.73 -7.48
N LEU A 446 -23.73 9.63 -7.66
CA LEU A 446 -23.12 9.27 -8.94
C LEU A 446 -24.09 8.56 -9.90
N ARG A 447 -25.30 8.21 -9.46
CA ARG A 447 -26.32 7.52 -10.28
C ARG A 447 -26.56 8.17 -11.66
N PRO A 448 -26.68 9.51 -11.78
CA PRO A 448 -26.88 10.15 -13.09
C PRO A 448 -25.74 9.97 -14.08
N LEU A 449 -24.54 9.56 -13.62
CA LEU A 449 -23.37 9.33 -14.46
C LEU A 449 -23.27 7.88 -14.96
N LEU A 450 -24.15 6.99 -14.51
CA LEU A 450 -24.20 5.59 -14.93
C LEU A 450 -24.65 5.45 -16.38
N SER A 451 -24.22 4.37 -17.02
CA SER A 451 -24.73 3.95 -18.33
C SER A 451 -26.21 3.54 -18.27
N GLN A 452 -26.88 3.53 -19.42
CA GLN A 452 -28.33 3.25 -19.51
C GLN A 452 -28.72 1.87 -18.97
N ASP A 453 -27.84 0.88 -19.05
CA ASP A 453 -28.06 -0.47 -18.52
C ASP A 453 -27.89 -0.59 -16.99
N LEU A 454 -27.25 0.41 -16.37
CA LEU A 454 -26.95 0.43 -14.93
C LEU A 454 -27.78 1.47 -14.15
N ILE A 455 -28.30 2.51 -14.80
CA ILE A 455 -28.90 3.67 -14.12
C ILE A 455 -30.11 3.28 -13.24
N ASP A 456 -30.89 2.28 -13.64
CA ASP A 456 -32.05 1.79 -12.92
C ASP A 456 -31.74 0.66 -11.93
N LYS A 457 -30.46 0.24 -11.82
CA LYS A 457 -30.06 -0.79 -10.85
C LYS A 457 -29.96 -0.18 -9.45
N PRO A 458 -30.49 -0.86 -8.41
CA PRO A 458 -30.36 -0.36 -7.03
C PRO A 458 -28.90 -0.33 -6.57
N GLN A 459 -28.10 -1.27 -7.04
CA GLN A 459 -26.69 -1.39 -6.76
C GLN A 459 -25.89 -1.68 -8.04
N VAL A 460 -24.64 -1.23 -8.05
CA VAL A 460 -23.68 -1.43 -9.15
C VAL A 460 -22.33 -1.90 -8.60
N PRO A 461 -21.44 -2.47 -9.42
CA PRO A 461 -20.10 -2.82 -8.95
C PRO A 461 -19.34 -1.60 -8.40
N ALA A 462 -18.68 -1.75 -7.26
CA ALA A 462 -17.88 -0.67 -6.64
C ALA A 462 -16.80 -0.13 -7.57
N ALA A 463 -16.18 -0.99 -8.37
CA ALA A 463 -15.24 -0.61 -9.43
C ALA A 463 -15.84 0.38 -10.44
N THR A 464 -17.13 0.25 -10.77
CA THR A 464 -17.83 1.20 -11.66
C THR A 464 -17.89 2.58 -11.04
N LEU A 465 -18.20 2.67 -9.74
CA LEU A 465 -18.26 3.96 -9.04
C LEU A 465 -16.88 4.60 -8.90
N LEU A 466 -15.84 3.81 -8.63
CA LEU A 466 -14.46 4.32 -8.62
C LEU A 466 -14.12 4.95 -9.99
N GLY A 467 -14.36 4.23 -11.09
CA GLY A 467 -14.08 4.77 -12.42
C GLY A 467 -14.96 5.99 -12.80
N LEU A 468 -16.17 6.13 -12.25
CA LEU A 468 -16.99 7.34 -12.43
C LEU A 468 -16.45 8.52 -11.62
N ALA A 469 -16.09 8.29 -10.36
CA ALA A 469 -15.50 9.30 -9.49
C ALA A 469 -14.17 9.81 -10.09
N ASP A 470 -13.29 8.90 -10.50
CA ASP A 470 -12.02 9.24 -11.17
C ASP A 470 -12.24 10.15 -12.38
N ARG A 471 -13.11 9.74 -13.30
CA ARG A 471 -13.39 10.54 -14.51
C ARG A 471 -13.93 11.92 -14.19
N ALA A 472 -14.81 12.03 -13.18
CA ALA A 472 -15.40 13.29 -12.78
C ALA A 472 -14.36 14.22 -12.12
N VAL A 473 -13.54 13.68 -11.21
CA VAL A 473 -12.43 14.40 -10.57
C VAL A 473 -11.39 14.84 -11.60
N ILE A 474 -10.96 13.96 -12.50
CA ILE A 474 -10.01 14.27 -13.58
C ILE A 474 -10.55 15.41 -14.46
N LYS A 475 -11.81 15.30 -14.89
CA LYS A 475 -12.44 16.34 -15.72
C LYS A 475 -12.44 17.70 -15.02
N ARG A 476 -12.76 17.72 -13.73
CA ARG A 476 -12.76 18.95 -12.92
C ARG A 476 -11.35 19.50 -12.74
N ALA A 477 -10.39 18.65 -12.39
CA ALA A 477 -9.00 19.04 -12.19
C ALA A 477 -8.37 19.59 -13.48
N LEU A 478 -8.59 18.94 -14.64
CA LEU A 478 -8.13 19.45 -15.95
C LEU A 478 -8.70 20.83 -16.27
N ALA A 479 -9.98 21.06 -15.97
CA ALA A 479 -10.63 22.35 -16.19
C ALA A 479 -10.08 23.46 -15.27
N SER A 480 -9.47 23.10 -14.16
CA SER A 480 -8.91 24.04 -13.16
C SER A 480 -7.42 24.33 -13.38
N LEU A 481 -6.74 23.62 -14.29
CA LEU A 481 -5.29 23.82 -14.52
C LEU A 481 -4.95 25.23 -14.97
N GLN A 482 -3.89 25.78 -14.39
CA GLN A 482 -3.31 27.06 -14.76
C GLN A 482 -1.81 26.89 -15.09
N PRO A 483 -1.35 27.25 -16.29
CA PRO A 483 -2.18 27.57 -17.49
C PRO A 483 -3.02 26.37 -17.92
N PRO A 484 -4.11 26.57 -18.68
CA PRO A 484 -4.94 25.46 -19.20
C PRO A 484 -4.10 24.43 -19.96
N ALA A 485 -4.40 23.16 -19.76
CA ALA A 485 -3.71 22.09 -20.47
C ALA A 485 -4.07 22.10 -21.96
N THR A 486 -3.07 21.91 -22.81
CA THR A 486 -3.28 21.68 -24.25
C THR A 486 -3.86 20.28 -24.49
N GLN A 487 -4.49 20.07 -25.64
CA GLN A 487 -4.98 18.74 -26.03
C GLN A 487 -3.85 17.69 -26.07
N ASN A 488 -2.65 18.07 -26.54
CA ASN A 488 -1.50 17.16 -26.56
C ASN A 488 -1.02 16.81 -25.14
N GLU A 489 -1.00 17.78 -24.21
CA GLU A 489 -0.67 17.53 -22.81
C GLU A 489 -1.68 16.54 -22.17
N ILE A 490 -2.98 16.72 -22.43
CA ILE A 490 -4.01 15.79 -21.94
C ILE A 490 -3.82 14.38 -22.51
N LEU A 491 -3.55 14.27 -23.82
CA LEU A 491 -3.27 12.99 -24.45
C LEU A 491 -2.02 12.32 -23.88
N ALA A 492 -0.96 13.10 -23.62
CA ALA A 492 0.25 12.60 -22.96
C ALA A 492 -0.05 12.09 -21.54
N MET A 493 -0.78 12.87 -20.74
CA MET A 493 -1.21 12.46 -19.39
C MET A 493 -2.01 11.15 -19.40
N THR A 494 -2.82 10.91 -20.42
CA THR A 494 -3.57 9.65 -20.57
C THR A 494 -2.73 8.52 -21.19
N GLY A 495 -1.45 8.74 -21.47
CA GLY A 495 -0.58 7.76 -22.14
C GLY A 495 -1.03 7.40 -23.56
N PHE A 496 -1.78 8.29 -24.23
CA PHE A 496 -2.37 8.03 -25.55
C PHE A 496 -3.22 6.74 -25.59
N ARG A 497 -3.93 6.44 -24.50
CA ARG A 497 -4.84 5.28 -24.42
C ARG A 497 -6.15 5.56 -25.13
N ASP A 498 -6.78 4.49 -25.64
CA ASP A 498 -8.10 4.61 -26.27
C ASP A 498 -9.15 4.95 -25.21
N PRO A 499 -9.97 5.99 -25.42
CA PRO A 499 -11.01 6.35 -24.46
C PRO A 499 -12.03 5.21 -24.27
N GLY A 500 -12.32 4.88 -23.02
CA GLY A 500 -13.38 3.93 -22.68
C GLY A 500 -13.01 2.45 -22.85
N ALA A 501 -11.72 2.13 -23.02
CA ALA A 501 -11.27 0.76 -22.96
C ALA A 501 -11.77 0.07 -21.68
N GLN A 502 -12.21 -1.18 -21.80
CA GLN A 502 -12.73 -1.96 -20.67
C GLN A 502 -11.76 -3.09 -20.32
N PRO A 503 -11.57 -3.40 -19.03
CA PRO A 503 -10.78 -4.54 -18.63
C PRO A 503 -11.28 -5.83 -19.28
N PRO A 504 -10.38 -6.67 -19.82
CA PRO A 504 -10.78 -7.86 -20.55
C PRO A 504 -11.48 -8.91 -19.67
N ASN A 505 -11.17 -8.96 -18.38
CA ASN A 505 -11.82 -9.86 -17.43
C ASN A 505 -11.73 -9.29 -16.00
N PRO A 506 -12.83 -8.82 -15.41
CA PRO A 506 -12.82 -8.24 -14.06
C PRO A 506 -12.56 -9.29 -12.96
N ALA A 507 -12.70 -10.59 -13.24
CA ALA A 507 -12.48 -11.69 -12.31
C ALA A 507 -11.16 -12.44 -12.61
N ALA A 508 -10.08 -11.70 -12.89
CA ALA A 508 -8.78 -12.25 -13.24
C ALA A 508 -7.64 -11.54 -12.53
N TYR A 509 -6.49 -12.18 -12.50
CA TYR A 509 -5.21 -11.55 -12.16
C TYR A 509 -4.33 -11.43 -13.40
N LYS A 510 -3.56 -10.36 -13.43
CA LYS A 510 -2.67 -10.02 -14.53
C LYS A 510 -1.33 -10.72 -14.35
N ALA A 511 -0.91 -11.49 -15.34
CA ALA A 511 0.46 -11.92 -15.52
C ALA A 511 1.20 -10.92 -16.42
N ARG A 512 2.36 -10.44 -15.98
CA ARG A 512 3.22 -9.47 -16.67
C ARG A 512 4.61 -10.06 -16.90
N PRO A 513 5.45 -9.48 -17.77
CA PRO A 513 6.87 -9.80 -17.82
C PRO A 513 7.53 -9.75 -16.45
N LEU A 514 8.50 -10.64 -16.21
CA LEU A 514 9.17 -10.83 -14.93
C LEU A 514 10.58 -10.22 -14.87
N ASP A 515 10.87 -9.23 -15.74
CA ASP A 515 12.16 -8.52 -15.70
C ASP A 515 12.39 -7.97 -14.28
N GLY A 516 13.55 -8.30 -13.67
CA GLY A 516 13.91 -7.87 -12.33
C GLY A 516 13.07 -8.48 -11.19
N ALA A 517 12.28 -9.52 -11.46
CA ALA A 517 11.42 -10.13 -10.44
C ALA A 517 12.19 -10.65 -9.21
N TRP A 518 13.48 -10.94 -9.36
CA TRP A 518 14.34 -11.35 -8.25
C TRP A 518 14.35 -10.34 -7.08
N ALA A 519 14.11 -9.05 -7.35
CA ALA A 519 14.12 -7.96 -6.37
C ALA A 519 12.71 -7.63 -5.82
N THR A 520 11.70 -8.49 -6.02
CA THR A 520 10.28 -8.14 -5.77
C THR A 520 9.57 -9.01 -4.75
N ALA A 521 10.33 -9.73 -3.92
CA ALA A 521 9.74 -10.49 -2.81
C ALA A 521 8.98 -9.55 -1.81
N PRO A 522 7.95 -10.06 -1.11
CA PRO A 522 7.37 -11.41 -1.18
C PRO A 522 6.49 -11.60 -2.42
N PHE A 523 6.31 -12.86 -2.84
CA PHE A 523 5.68 -13.24 -4.11
C PHE A 523 4.20 -13.56 -3.97
N LEU A 524 3.55 -13.79 -5.12
CA LEU A 524 2.11 -13.72 -5.38
C LEU A 524 1.57 -12.30 -5.12
N HIS A 525 0.39 -11.99 -5.66
CA HIS A 525 -0.21 -10.67 -5.46
C HIS A 525 -0.53 -10.37 -3.98
N ALA A 526 -0.77 -11.41 -3.18
CA ALA A 526 -1.02 -11.29 -1.75
C ALA A 526 0.27 -11.22 -0.89
N GLY A 527 1.48 -11.35 -1.49
CA GLY A 527 2.73 -11.40 -0.74
C GLY A 527 2.83 -12.60 0.20
N SER A 528 2.15 -13.69 -0.12
CA SER A 528 1.97 -14.87 0.75
C SER A 528 3.03 -15.95 0.56
N VAL A 529 4.03 -15.70 -0.29
CA VAL A 529 5.14 -16.62 -0.56
C VAL A 529 6.46 -15.85 -0.44
N PRO A 530 7.38 -16.26 0.46
CA PRO A 530 8.51 -15.42 0.84
C PRO A 530 9.65 -15.31 -0.19
N ASN A 531 9.84 -16.34 -1.03
CA ASN A 531 10.96 -16.40 -1.99
C ASN A 531 10.61 -17.23 -3.23
N LEU A 532 11.44 -17.15 -4.28
CA LEU A 532 11.19 -17.84 -5.54
C LEU A 532 11.21 -19.37 -5.38
N TYR A 533 12.08 -19.93 -4.53
CA TYR A 533 12.10 -21.37 -4.32
C TYR A 533 10.74 -21.88 -3.80
N GLN A 534 10.17 -21.22 -2.81
CA GLN A 534 8.85 -21.53 -2.27
C GLN A 534 7.73 -21.36 -3.32
N LEU A 535 7.85 -20.35 -4.21
CA LEU A 535 6.87 -20.12 -5.27
C LEU A 535 6.81 -21.30 -6.25
N LEU A 536 7.94 -21.93 -6.51
CA LEU A 536 8.05 -23.07 -7.44
C LEU A 536 7.70 -24.42 -6.82
N LEU A 537 7.38 -24.47 -5.52
CA LEU A 537 6.82 -25.65 -4.85
C LEU A 537 5.32 -25.80 -5.12
N PRO A 538 4.77 -27.03 -5.13
CA PRO A 538 3.35 -27.23 -4.96
C PRO A 538 2.83 -26.54 -3.69
N ALA A 539 1.63 -25.99 -3.74
CA ALA A 539 1.11 -25.18 -2.61
C ALA A 539 1.07 -25.93 -1.27
N LYS A 540 0.84 -27.25 -1.30
CA LYS A 540 0.86 -28.12 -0.10
C LYS A 540 2.21 -28.17 0.62
N ASP A 541 3.32 -27.92 -0.11
CA ASP A 541 4.70 -27.99 0.37
C ASP A 541 5.27 -26.61 0.70
N ARG A 542 4.55 -25.53 0.40
CA ARG A 542 4.91 -24.15 0.77
C ARG A 542 4.78 -23.92 2.26
N VAL A 543 5.67 -23.08 2.81
CA VAL A 543 5.56 -22.66 4.21
C VAL A 543 4.24 -21.93 4.47
N LYS A 544 3.63 -22.21 5.62
CA LYS A 544 2.38 -21.56 6.07
C LYS A 544 2.62 -20.41 7.03
N THR A 545 3.83 -20.33 7.59
CA THR A 545 4.23 -19.31 8.54
C THR A 545 5.66 -18.90 8.25
N PHE A 546 5.93 -17.59 8.23
CA PHE A 546 7.27 -17.03 8.06
C PHE A 546 7.31 -15.60 8.61
N HIS A 547 8.50 -15.06 8.83
CA HIS A 547 8.67 -13.68 9.29
C HIS A 547 8.90 -12.73 8.11
N VAL A 548 8.32 -11.53 8.19
CA VAL A 548 8.51 -10.41 7.25
C VAL A 548 8.94 -9.15 8.01
N GLY A 549 9.54 -8.17 7.33
CA GLY A 549 10.04 -6.93 7.92
C GLY A 549 11.56 -6.83 7.91
N SER A 550 12.28 -7.96 7.76
CA SER A 550 13.71 -7.94 7.51
C SER A 550 14.01 -7.50 6.08
N ARG A 551 15.07 -6.69 5.91
CA ARG A 551 15.63 -6.34 4.59
C ARG A 551 16.79 -7.23 4.18
N GLU A 552 17.20 -8.18 5.03
CA GLU A 552 18.26 -9.14 4.72
C GLU A 552 17.82 -10.03 3.57
N PHE A 553 18.58 -10.03 2.49
CA PHE A 553 18.28 -10.73 1.26
C PHE A 553 18.99 -12.08 1.21
N ASP A 554 18.25 -13.12 0.83
CA ASP A 554 18.76 -14.46 0.56
C ASP A 554 18.95 -14.63 -0.96
N PRO A 555 20.16 -14.55 -1.49
CA PRO A 555 20.43 -14.68 -2.92
C PRO A 555 20.30 -16.12 -3.43
N VAL A 556 20.23 -17.11 -2.54
CA VAL A 556 20.07 -18.52 -2.91
C VAL A 556 18.60 -18.80 -3.21
N ASN A 557 17.70 -18.61 -2.23
CA ASN A 557 16.28 -18.82 -2.42
C ASN A 557 15.58 -17.67 -3.16
N VAL A 558 16.27 -16.55 -3.33
CA VAL A 558 15.81 -15.29 -3.95
C VAL A 558 14.57 -14.72 -3.27
N GLY A 559 14.82 -14.02 -2.17
CA GLY A 559 13.80 -13.38 -1.33
C GLY A 559 14.39 -12.82 -0.06
N PHE A 560 13.54 -12.35 0.85
CA PHE A 560 14.00 -11.85 2.15
C PHE A 560 14.22 -12.99 3.15
N SER A 561 15.06 -12.74 4.15
CA SER A 561 15.19 -13.64 5.31
C SER A 561 13.83 -13.83 5.98
N THR A 562 13.46 -15.08 6.18
CA THR A 562 12.21 -15.50 6.81
C THR A 562 12.36 -15.80 8.30
N GLN A 563 13.57 -15.59 8.85
CA GLN A 563 13.85 -15.87 10.25
C GLN A 563 13.32 -14.75 11.16
N PRO A 564 12.92 -15.09 12.38
CA PRO A 564 12.55 -14.08 13.37
C PRO A 564 13.68 -13.07 13.58
N SER A 565 13.32 -11.79 13.62
CA SER A 565 14.23 -10.68 13.92
C SER A 565 13.51 -9.63 14.76
N PRO A 566 14.20 -8.77 15.51
CA PRO A 566 13.56 -7.71 16.28
C PRO A 566 12.65 -6.85 15.40
N GLY A 567 11.38 -6.73 15.79
CA GLY A 567 10.37 -5.97 15.05
C GLY A 567 9.77 -6.68 13.83
N SER A 568 10.20 -7.91 13.49
CA SER A 568 9.57 -8.67 12.40
C SER A 568 8.14 -9.09 12.74
N PHE A 569 7.30 -9.16 11.73
CA PHE A 569 5.92 -9.63 11.81
C PHE A 569 5.83 -11.10 11.39
N GLU A 570 5.12 -11.92 12.17
CA GLU A 570 4.87 -13.32 11.83
C GLU A 570 3.68 -13.42 10.87
N PHE A 571 3.94 -13.63 9.59
CA PHE A 571 2.92 -13.89 8.58
C PHE A 571 2.39 -15.32 8.71
N ARG A 572 1.06 -15.47 8.65
CA ARG A 572 0.39 -16.77 8.70
C ARG A 572 -0.68 -16.88 7.61
N VAL A 573 -0.79 -18.03 6.96
CA VAL A 573 -1.88 -18.31 6.01
C VAL A 573 -3.14 -18.83 6.70
N GLU A 574 -3.01 -19.34 7.92
CA GLU A 574 -4.07 -19.93 8.72
C GLU A 574 -4.02 -19.40 10.16
N GLY A 575 -5.17 -19.20 10.78
CA GLY A 575 -5.29 -18.90 12.20
C GLY A 575 -4.85 -20.06 13.08
N ALA A 576 -4.81 -19.84 14.39
CA ALA A 576 -4.42 -20.87 15.37
C ALA A 576 -5.37 -22.09 15.37
N ASP A 577 -6.59 -21.92 14.91
CA ASP A 577 -7.62 -22.96 14.76
C ASP A 577 -7.56 -23.68 13.40
N GLY A 578 -6.60 -23.35 12.54
CA GLY A 578 -6.47 -23.88 11.19
C GLY A 578 -7.41 -23.25 10.16
N THR A 579 -8.19 -22.22 10.53
CA THR A 579 -9.05 -21.50 9.59
C THR A 579 -8.20 -20.62 8.66
N PRO A 580 -8.40 -20.68 7.33
CA PRO A 580 -7.69 -19.82 6.40
C PRO A 580 -7.93 -18.33 6.69
N ILE A 581 -6.86 -17.53 6.73
CA ILE A 581 -6.95 -16.07 6.88
C ILE A 581 -7.27 -15.47 5.51
N PRO A 582 -8.37 -14.72 5.34
CA PRO A 582 -8.70 -14.04 4.10
C PRO A 582 -7.56 -13.11 3.65
N GLY A 583 -7.23 -13.11 2.36
CA GLY A 583 -6.15 -12.31 1.82
C GLY A 583 -4.73 -12.87 2.06
N ASN A 584 -4.58 -14.01 2.76
CA ASN A 584 -3.28 -14.60 3.07
C ASN A 584 -3.01 -15.94 2.38
N SER A 585 -3.87 -16.38 1.47
CA SER A 585 -3.69 -17.67 0.82
C SER A 585 -2.38 -17.76 0.03
N ASN A 586 -1.58 -18.78 0.31
CA ASN A 586 -0.39 -19.13 -0.47
C ASN A 586 -0.66 -20.20 -1.55
N ARG A 587 -1.94 -20.50 -1.80
CA ARG A 587 -2.39 -21.47 -2.80
C ARG A 587 -2.33 -20.89 -4.21
N GLY A 588 -2.62 -21.78 -5.17
CA GLY A 588 -2.63 -21.45 -6.59
C GLY A 588 -1.24 -21.27 -7.19
N HIS A 589 -1.21 -20.84 -8.45
CA HIS A 589 0.01 -20.80 -9.24
C HIS A 589 0.74 -22.15 -9.16
N GLU A 590 -0.03 -23.26 -9.37
CA GLU A 590 0.44 -24.62 -9.23
C GLU A 590 -0.19 -25.54 -10.29
N GLY A 591 0.42 -26.72 -10.51
CA GLY A 591 -0.01 -27.65 -11.53
C GLY A 591 0.76 -27.49 -12.85
N VAL A 592 0.22 -28.06 -13.93
CA VAL A 592 0.85 -28.02 -15.26
C VAL A 592 0.93 -26.58 -15.78
N GLY A 593 2.12 -26.19 -16.21
CA GLY A 593 2.37 -24.80 -16.65
C GLY A 593 2.69 -23.83 -15.52
N TYR A 594 2.82 -24.31 -14.27
CA TYR A 594 3.20 -23.51 -13.10
C TYR A 594 4.31 -24.19 -12.29
N THR A 595 4.02 -25.34 -11.67
CA THR A 595 4.94 -26.11 -10.82
C THR A 595 5.15 -27.53 -11.31
N GLN A 596 4.53 -27.89 -12.43
CA GLN A 596 4.57 -29.23 -13.00
C GLN A 596 4.90 -29.20 -14.49
N VAL A 597 5.59 -30.26 -14.94
CA VAL A 597 5.78 -30.59 -16.35
C VAL A 597 4.94 -31.81 -16.73
N ARG A 598 4.63 -31.92 -18.02
CA ARG A 598 4.03 -33.12 -18.59
C ARG A 598 5.11 -33.95 -19.25
N GLU A 599 5.32 -35.16 -18.74
CA GLU A 599 6.34 -36.08 -19.23
C GLU A 599 5.72 -37.47 -19.42
N GLY A 600 5.92 -38.10 -20.60
CA GLY A 600 5.38 -39.41 -20.92
C GLY A 600 3.85 -39.52 -20.78
N GLY A 601 3.11 -38.42 -20.93
CA GLY A 601 1.65 -38.37 -20.77
C GLY A 601 1.17 -38.19 -19.33
N THR A 602 2.06 -38.16 -18.34
CA THR A 602 1.78 -37.92 -16.92
C THR A 602 2.29 -36.53 -16.47
N ASN A 603 1.64 -35.99 -15.45
CA ASN A 603 2.08 -34.74 -14.83
C ASN A 603 2.96 -35.07 -13.62
N ARG A 604 4.11 -34.43 -13.50
CA ARG A 604 4.96 -34.49 -12.30
C ARG A 604 5.38 -33.13 -11.85
N ASP A 605 5.58 -32.97 -10.54
CA ASP A 605 6.13 -31.76 -9.96
C ASP A 605 7.57 -31.52 -10.45
N PHE A 606 7.99 -30.25 -10.49
CA PHE A 606 9.38 -29.92 -10.73
C PHE A 606 10.29 -30.61 -9.72
N THR A 607 11.39 -31.14 -10.21
CA THR A 607 12.52 -31.57 -9.36
C THR A 607 13.24 -30.34 -8.78
N ASP A 608 14.05 -30.54 -7.73
CA ASP A 608 14.90 -29.45 -7.19
C ASP A 608 15.85 -28.90 -8.24
N THR A 609 16.41 -29.76 -9.10
CA THR A 609 17.28 -29.32 -10.20
C THR A 609 16.55 -28.37 -11.15
N GLU A 610 15.30 -28.66 -11.49
CA GLU A 610 14.47 -27.79 -12.35
C GLU A 610 14.09 -26.48 -11.67
N ARG A 611 13.78 -26.49 -10.36
CA ARG A 611 13.51 -25.28 -9.58
C ARG A 611 14.72 -24.36 -9.55
N TRP A 612 15.90 -24.91 -9.26
CA TRP A 612 17.14 -24.14 -9.26
C TRP A 612 17.50 -23.61 -10.65
N ALA A 613 17.25 -24.39 -11.71
CA ALA A 613 17.44 -23.94 -13.08
C ALA A 613 16.53 -22.74 -13.42
N LEU A 614 15.24 -22.79 -13.03
CA LEU A 614 14.31 -21.67 -13.21
C LEU A 614 14.74 -20.43 -12.43
N ILE A 615 15.19 -20.58 -11.18
CA ILE A 615 15.69 -19.47 -10.36
C ILE A 615 16.89 -18.80 -11.02
N GLU A 616 17.87 -19.58 -11.47
CA GLU A 616 19.05 -19.04 -12.16
C GLU A 616 18.66 -18.32 -13.46
N TYR A 617 17.70 -18.85 -14.21
CA TYR A 617 17.18 -18.14 -15.39
C TYR A 617 16.47 -16.84 -15.02
N MET A 618 15.61 -16.84 -13.98
CA MET A 618 14.89 -15.63 -13.58
C MET A 618 15.81 -14.50 -13.09
N LYS A 619 17.01 -14.81 -12.57
CA LYS A 619 18.04 -13.81 -12.28
C LYS A 619 18.56 -13.10 -13.54
N THR A 620 18.43 -13.71 -14.72
CA THR A 620 18.89 -13.13 -16.01
C THR A 620 17.85 -12.22 -16.68
N LEU A 621 16.59 -12.20 -16.24
CA LEU A 621 15.50 -11.44 -16.86
C LEU A 621 15.66 -9.94 -16.57
N ARG A 622 15.76 -9.12 -17.65
CA ARG A 622 15.99 -7.67 -17.60
C ARG A 622 15.47 -6.92 -18.84
#